data_5ca5ac5630d3b075056390e564450c4a
#
_entry.id   5ca5ac5630d3b075056390e564450c4a
#
_cell.length_a   1.000
_cell.length_b   1.000
_cell.length_c   1.000
_cell.angle_alpha   90.00
_cell.angle_beta   90.00
_cell.angle_gamma   90.00
#
_symmetry.space_group_name_H-M   'P 1'
#
loop_
_entity.id
_entity.type
_entity.pdbx_description
1 polymer ?
#
loop_
_entity_poly.entity_id
_entity_poly.type
_entity_poly.pdbx_seq_one_letter_code
_entity_poly.pdbx_strand_id
1 'polypeptide(L)'
;INIVFKDTQISLKNLEELQGQNSILYQFLLKSHTHIQSAENFIVLQSDKTNKSKNLIELMLNEYFDPKPFSNQILEHYLSILLFELARSLPTLGDTVRDANDPYVQVLELIDQEYSTLTLAKAAKELNFNKNYLSNLIKEKGNVTFTELLNQKKIMIAQLLLKSTNFSIEKICQTVGYSNKTYFYKQFQNQFGKLPSQVRNTKELS
;
A
#
# COMPACT_ATOMS: atom_id res chain seq x y z
N ILE A 1 11.00 14.23 -17.81
CA ILE A 1 11.45 14.49 -16.42
C ILE A 1 11.10 13.25 -15.62
N ASN A 2 12.10 12.63 -14.97
CA ASN A 2 11.88 11.52 -14.05
C ASN A 2 11.85 12.08 -12.62
N ILE A 3 10.78 11.85 -11.90
CA ILE A 3 10.65 12.22 -10.49
C ILE A 3 10.72 10.91 -9.69
N VAL A 4 11.72 10.81 -8.82
CA VAL A 4 11.91 9.64 -7.95
C VAL A 4 11.63 10.06 -6.51
N PHE A 5 10.67 9.42 -5.89
CA PHE A 5 10.37 9.60 -4.47
C PHE A 5 11.12 8.55 -3.65
N LYS A 6 11.70 8.97 -2.54
CA LYS A 6 12.21 8.01 -1.55
C LYS A 6 11.03 7.32 -0.86
N ASP A 7 11.18 6.06 -0.51
CA ASP A 7 10.12 5.26 0.17
C ASP A 7 9.54 5.93 1.43
N THR A 8 10.31 6.84 2.05
CA THR A 8 9.89 7.59 3.23
C THR A 8 8.99 8.79 2.93
N GLN A 9 8.88 9.22 1.67
CA GLN A 9 8.15 10.45 1.29
C GLN A 9 6.66 10.18 0.98
N ILE A 10 6.31 8.97 0.54
CA ILE A 10 4.91 8.56 0.45
C ILE A 10 4.47 8.17 1.85
N SER A 11 3.74 9.08 2.51
CA SER A 11 3.31 8.85 3.88
C SER A 11 2.28 7.73 3.95
N LEU A 12 2.30 7.00 5.06
CA LEU A 12 1.29 5.97 5.33
C LEU A 12 -0.14 6.56 5.35
N LYS A 13 -0.27 7.84 5.71
CA LYS A 13 -1.53 8.58 5.63
C LYS A 13 -2.05 8.64 4.19
N ASN A 14 -1.18 8.92 3.21
CA ASN A 14 -1.56 8.92 1.80
C ASN A 14 -2.03 7.54 1.32
N LEU A 15 -1.37 6.48 1.81
CA LEU A 15 -1.77 5.10 1.50
C LEU A 15 -3.12 4.74 2.13
N GLU A 16 -3.39 5.16 3.37
CA GLU A 16 -4.68 4.95 4.03
C GLU A 16 -5.82 5.66 3.28
N GLU A 17 -5.61 6.92 2.91
CA GLU A 17 -6.60 7.71 2.19
C GLU A 17 -6.90 7.13 0.80
N LEU A 18 -5.90 6.51 0.14
CA LEU A 18 -6.08 5.83 -1.14
C LEU A 18 -6.71 4.44 -1.01
N GLN A 19 -6.59 3.78 0.15
CA GLN A 19 -7.11 2.43 0.39
C GLN A 19 -8.63 2.35 0.18
N GLY A 20 -9.39 3.34 0.68
CA GLY A 20 -10.85 3.36 0.59
C GLY A 20 -11.42 3.51 -0.82
N GLN A 21 -10.59 3.72 -1.83
CA GLN A 21 -10.99 3.97 -3.22
C GLN A 21 -10.76 2.76 -4.15
N ASN A 22 -10.30 1.61 -3.65
CA ASN A 22 -9.91 0.44 -4.48
C ASN A 22 -9.02 0.85 -5.68
N SER A 23 -8.11 1.78 -5.45
CA SER A 23 -7.32 2.42 -6.49
C SER A 23 -6.20 1.49 -7.00
N ILE A 24 -6.05 1.39 -8.32
CA ILE A 24 -4.88 0.75 -8.96
C ILE A 24 -3.58 1.37 -8.44
N LEU A 25 -3.57 2.68 -8.22
CA LEU A 25 -2.43 3.40 -7.65
C LEU A 25 -2.09 2.88 -6.25
N TYR A 26 -3.09 2.65 -5.40
CA TYR A 26 -2.87 2.08 -4.06
C TYR A 26 -2.20 0.70 -4.13
N GLN A 27 -2.68 -0.19 -4.99
CA GLN A 27 -2.09 -1.52 -5.18
C GLN A 27 -0.66 -1.44 -5.73
N PHE A 28 -0.40 -0.52 -6.65
CA PHE A 28 0.92 -0.28 -7.20
C PHE A 28 1.90 0.22 -6.12
N LEU A 29 1.49 1.22 -5.33
CA LEU A 29 2.30 1.76 -4.24
C LEU A 29 2.56 0.72 -3.14
N LEU A 30 1.57 -0.12 -2.83
CA LEU A 30 1.73 -1.27 -1.96
C LEU A 30 2.81 -2.24 -2.46
N LYS A 31 2.74 -2.62 -3.74
CA LYS A 31 3.71 -3.53 -4.35
C LYS A 31 5.12 -2.93 -4.36
N SER A 32 5.26 -1.63 -4.66
CA SER A 32 6.56 -0.96 -4.66
C SER A 32 7.24 -0.96 -3.29
N HIS A 33 6.46 -0.86 -2.20
CA HIS A 33 6.98 -0.95 -0.84
C HIS A 33 7.37 -2.37 -0.39
N THR A 34 6.94 -3.40 -1.12
CA THR A 34 7.19 -4.80 -0.72
C THR A 34 8.36 -5.45 -1.43
N HIS A 35 9.12 -4.71 -2.27
CA HIS A 35 10.23 -5.22 -3.08
C HIS A 35 9.90 -6.47 -3.93
N ILE A 36 8.64 -6.70 -4.22
CA ILE A 36 8.23 -7.76 -5.13
C ILE A 36 8.55 -7.31 -6.55
N GLN A 37 9.54 -7.94 -7.17
CA GLN A 37 9.81 -7.78 -8.59
C GLN A 37 8.64 -8.36 -9.38
N SER A 38 7.68 -7.51 -9.74
CA SER A 38 6.68 -7.84 -10.75
C SER A 38 7.13 -7.29 -12.10
N ALA A 39 6.78 -7.96 -13.17
CA ALA A 39 7.13 -7.56 -14.54
C ALA A 39 6.57 -6.18 -14.95
N GLU A 40 5.61 -5.65 -14.20
CA GLU A 40 5.01 -4.32 -14.39
C GLU A 40 5.40 -3.38 -13.25
N ASN A 41 6.55 -2.73 -13.39
CA ASN A 41 7.07 -1.77 -12.41
C ASN A 41 6.69 -0.31 -12.76
N PHE A 42 5.70 -0.09 -13.60
CA PHE A 42 5.25 1.26 -13.98
C PHE A 42 3.75 1.29 -14.26
N ILE A 43 3.16 2.46 -14.05
CA ILE A 43 1.80 2.77 -14.47
C ILE A 43 1.89 3.81 -15.59
N VAL A 44 1.29 3.53 -16.74
CA VAL A 44 1.15 4.49 -17.82
C VAL A 44 -0.13 5.28 -17.58
N LEU A 45 0.03 6.57 -17.36
CA LEU A 45 -1.07 7.51 -17.21
C LEU A 45 -1.37 8.16 -18.56
N GLN A 46 -2.61 8.15 -18.99
CA GLN A 46 -3.01 8.93 -20.14
C GLN A 46 -2.95 10.43 -19.78
N SER A 47 -2.50 11.23 -20.75
CA SER A 47 -2.40 12.68 -20.54
C SER A 47 -3.76 13.26 -20.16
N ASP A 48 -3.80 13.89 -18.99
CA ASP A 48 -4.97 14.62 -18.54
C ASP A 48 -5.22 15.83 -19.47
N LYS A 49 -6.40 15.89 -20.07
CA LYS A 49 -6.82 17.01 -20.93
C LYS A 49 -6.76 18.38 -20.21
N THR A 50 -6.79 18.39 -18.90
CA THR A 50 -6.78 19.59 -18.06
C THR A 50 -5.38 20.03 -17.64
N ASN A 51 -4.34 19.28 -17.95
CA ASN A 51 -2.95 19.53 -17.53
C ASN A 51 -2.74 19.71 -16.01
N LYS A 52 -3.67 19.26 -15.17
CA LYS A 52 -3.59 19.43 -13.71
C LYS A 52 -2.37 18.77 -13.11
N SER A 53 -2.13 17.51 -13.46
CA SER A 53 -0.95 16.76 -12.97
C SER A 53 0.36 17.44 -13.41
N LYS A 54 0.41 17.98 -14.64
CA LYS A 54 1.56 18.76 -15.12
C LYS A 54 1.79 20.01 -14.30
N ASN A 55 0.75 20.79 -14.06
CA ASN A 55 0.81 22.04 -13.28
C ASN A 55 1.25 21.76 -11.82
N LEU A 56 0.74 20.66 -11.21
CA LEU A 56 1.18 20.24 -9.88
C LEU A 56 2.66 19.88 -9.85
N ILE A 57 3.15 19.16 -10.84
CA ILE A 57 4.57 18.82 -10.95
C ILE A 57 5.43 20.07 -11.11
N GLU A 58 5.00 21.06 -11.91
CA GLU A 58 5.70 22.33 -12.07
C GLU A 58 5.76 23.11 -10.74
N LEU A 59 4.66 23.15 -9.97
CA LEU A 59 4.64 23.77 -8.64
C LEU A 59 5.59 23.05 -7.68
N MET A 60 5.61 21.71 -7.68
CA MET A 60 6.54 20.92 -6.87
C MET A 60 7.99 21.20 -7.24
N LEU A 61 8.32 21.29 -8.53
CA LEU A 61 9.68 21.57 -8.99
C LEU A 61 10.10 22.98 -8.58
N ASN A 62 9.22 23.98 -8.73
CA ASN A 62 9.52 25.35 -8.32
C ASN A 62 9.81 25.44 -6.81
N GLU A 63 8.97 24.80 -5.98
CA GLU A 63 9.16 24.78 -4.53
C GLU A 63 10.43 24.02 -4.11
N TYR A 64 10.79 22.96 -4.84
CA TYR A 64 11.96 22.15 -4.57
C TYR A 64 13.27 22.90 -4.91
N PHE A 65 13.31 23.64 -6.04
CA PHE A 65 14.52 24.33 -6.50
C PHE A 65 14.69 25.75 -5.91
N ASP A 66 13.61 26.37 -5.41
CA ASP A 66 13.64 27.66 -4.69
C ASP A 66 12.94 27.52 -3.32
N PRO A 67 13.58 26.80 -2.36
CA PRO A 67 12.95 26.47 -1.10
C PRO A 67 12.79 27.71 -0.20
N LYS A 68 11.61 27.85 0.40
CA LYS A 68 11.20 28.90 1.34
C LYS A 68 10.79 28.28 2.68
N PRO A 69 10.52 29.10 3.71
CA PRO A 69 9.93 28.58 4.92
C PRO A 69 8.68 27.70 4.61
N PHE A 70 8.60 26.53 5.20
CA PHE A 70 7.54 25.52 5.00
C PHE A 70 7.57 24.74 3.67
N SER A 71 8.61 24.84 2.85
CA SER A 71 8.71 24.12 1.57
C SER A 71 8.52 22.62 1.71
N ASN A 72 9.06 22.01 2.76
CA ASN A 72 8.88 20.55 2.97
C ASN A 72 7.40 20.19 3.18
N GLN A 73 6.68 20.95 3.99
CA GLN A 73 5.25 20.74 4.23
C GLN A 73 4.43 20.97 2.96
N ILE A 74 4.77 22.01 2.20
CA ILE A 74 4.12 22.34 0.92
C ILE A 74 4.34 21.21 -0.08
N LEU A 75 5.57 20.69 -0.19
CA LEU A 75 5.89 19.55 -1.07
C LEU A 75 5.14 18.27 -0.67
N GLU A 76 5.01 17.98 0.62
CA GLU A 76 4.20 16.86 1.11
C GLU A 76 2.73 16.99 0.70
N HIS A 77 2.16 18.18 0.81
CA HIS A 77 0.77 18.43 0.38
C HIS A 77 0.61 18.36 -1.13
N TYR A 78 1.53 18.92 -1.91
CA TYR A 78 1.51 18.77 -3.37
C TYR A 78 1.61 17.32 -3.79
N LEU A 79 2.47 16.53 -3.14
CA LEU A 79 2.57 15.09 -3.40
C LEU A 79 1.24 14.39 -3.11
N SER A 80 0.60 14.70 -1.98
CA SER A 80 -0.71 14.12 -1.63
C SER A 80 -1.77 14.46 -2.68
N ILE A 81 -1.85 15.71 -3.10
CA ILE A 81 -2.79 16.15 -4.14
C ILE A 81 -2.49 15.45 -5.47
N LEU A 82 -1.21 15.34 -5.85
CA LEU A 82 -0.80 14.65 -7.07
C LEU A 82 -1.24 13.18 -7.04
N LEU A 83 -1.04 12.48 -5.94
CA LEU A 83 -1.46 11.08 -5.78
C LEU A 83 -2.98 10.92 -5.92
N PHE A 84 -3.78 11.85 -5.37
CA PHE A 84 -5.23 11.82 -5.53
C PHE A 84 -5.68 12.13 -6.97
N GLU A 85 -5.06 13.09 -7.64
CA GLU A 85 -5.38 13.36 -9.05
C GLU A 85 -4.98 12.19 -9.95
N LEU A 86 -3.85 11.54 -9.67
CA LEU A 86 -3.46 10.32 -10.37
C LEU A 86 -4.45 9.16 -10.09
N ALA A 87 -4.88 8.99 -8.85
CA ALA A 87 -5.88 7.99 -8.49
C ALA A 87 -7.22 8.21 -9.21
N ARG A 88 -7.64 9.47 -9.36
CA ARG A 88 -8.86 9.83 -10.13
C ARG A 88 -8.72 9.61 -11.63
N SER A 89 -7.51 9.77 -12.17
CA SER A 89 -7.25 9.58 -13.61
C SER A 89 -7.10 8.12 -13.99
N LEU A 90 -6.80 7.27 -13.02
CA LEU A 90 -6.74 5.83 -13.21
C LEU A 90 -8.16 5.25 -13.07
N PRO A 91 -8.53 4.29 -13.92
CA PRO A 91 -9.75 3.54 -13.70
C PRO A 91 -9.74 2.95 -12.28
N THR A 92 -10.87 3.00 -11.59
CA THR A 92 -11.01 2.20 -10.36
C THR A 92 -10.84 0.72 -10.72
N LEU A 93 -10.47 -0.12 -9.78
CA LEU A 93 -10.34 -1.57 -10.02
C LEU A 93 -11.63 -2.19 -10.61
N GLY A 94 -12.77 -1.47 -10.54
CA GLY A 94 -14.03 -1.83 -11.18
C GLY A 94 -14.24 -1.30 -12.61
N ASP A 95 -13.50 -0.28 -13.04
CA ASP A 95 -13.69 0.38 -14.37
C ASP A 95 -12.70 -0.10 -15.45
N THR A 96 -11.55 -0.62 -15.05
CA THR A 96 -10.79 -1.44 -15.98
C THR A 96 -11.58 -2.72 -16.17
N VAL A 97 -11.68 -3.23 -17.38
CA VAL A 97 -12.26 -4.52 -17.77
C VAL A 97 -11.74 -5.74 -16.92
N ARG A 98 -11.29 -5.51 -15.72
CA ARG A 98 -11.27 -6.46 -14.63
C ARG A 98 -12.68 -6.47 -14.07
N ASP A 99 -13.42 -7.41 -14.64
CA ASP A 99 -14.71 -7.86 -14.15
C ASP A 99 -14.74 -7.68 -12.62
N ALA A 100 -15.72 -6.93 -12.08
CA ALA A 100 -15.95 -6.92 -10.61
C ALA A 100 -16.15 -8.37 -10.10
N ASN A 101 -16.38 -9.30 -11.02
CA ASN A 101 -16.37 -10.74 -10.85
C ASN A 101 -14.96 -11.36 -10.97
N ASP A 102 -13.84 -10.59 -11.20
CA ASP A 102 -12.52 -11.22 -11.21
C ASP A 102 -12.20 -11.78 -9.80
N PRO A 103 -12.08 -13.09 -9.66
CA PRO A 103 -11.86 -13.71 -8.36
C PRO A 103 -10.60 -13.20 -7.64
N TYR A 104 -9.61 -12.74 -8.39
CA TYR A 104 -8.39 -12.18 -7.81
C TYR A 104 -8.66 -10.82 -7.14
N VAL A 105 -9.45 -9.96 -7.79
CA VAL A 105 -9.86 -8.66 -7.22
C VAL A 105 -10.68 -8.89 -5.96
N GLN A 106 -11.65 -9.82 -5.99
CA GLN A 106 -12.45 -10.16 -4.81
C GLN A 106 -11.60 -10.64 -3.63
N VAL A 107 -10.53 -11.41 -3.89
CA VAL A 107 -9.59 -11.82 -2.84
C VAL A 107 -8.85 -10.62 -2.24
N LEU A 108 -8.39 -9.68 -3.06
CA LEU A 108 -7.71 -8.48 -2.59
C LEU A 108 -8.61 -7.61 -1.72
N GLU A 109 -9.87 -7.44 -2.12
CA GLU A 109 -10.89 -6.72 -1.35
C GLU A 109 -11.17 -7.40 0.00
N LEU A 110 -11.30 -8.73 -0.01
CA LEU A 110 -11.53 -9.49 1.21
C LEU A 110 -10.33 -9.43 2.17
N ILE A 111 -9.10 -9.46 1.63
CA ILE A 111 -7.88 -9.24 2.44
C ILE A 111 -7.91 -7.84 3.05
N ASP A 112 -8.29 -6.82 2.30
CA ASP A 112 -8.34 -5.44 2.81
C ASP A 112 -9.34 -5.28 3.96
N GLN A 113 -10.46 -5.97 3.89
CA GLN A 113 -11.53 -5.91 4.90
C GLN A 113 -11.23 -6.76 6.14
N GLU A 114 -10.68 -7.96 5.95
CA GLU A 114 -10.62 -8.98 6.99
C GLU A 114 -9.21 -9.51 7.32
N TYR A 115 -8.16 -8.81 6.90
CA TYR A 115 -6.76 -9.27 6.99
C TYR A 115 -6.38 -9.88 8.35
N SER A 116 -6.93 -9.40 9.47
CA SER A 116 -6.53 -9.85 10.81
C SER A 116 -6.89 -11.31 11.10
N THR A 117 -8.02 -11.79 10.56
CA THR A 117 -8.59 -13.11 10.84
C THR A 117 -8.75 -13.99 9.60
N LEU A 118 -8.48 -13.45 8.42
CA LEU A 118 -8.70 -14.15 7.17
C LEU A 118 -7.74 -15.34 7.00
N THR A 119 -8.27 -16.43 6.46
CA THR A 119 -7.52 -17.61 6.02
C THR A 119 -7.90 -17.94 4.58
N LEU A 120 -7.03 -18.66 3.86
CA LEU A 120 -7.35 -19.11 2.50
C LEU A 120 -8.63 -19.94 2.44
N ALA A 121 -8.89 -20.77 3.46
CA ALA A 121 -10.10 -21.58 3.53
C ALA A 121 -11.35 -20.72 3.72
N LYS A 122 -11.27 -19.66 4.56
CA LYS A 122 -12.35 -18.71 4.77
C LYS A 122 -12.61 -17.91 3.51
N ALA A 123 -11.57 -17.36 2.87
CA ALA A 123 -11.67 -16.63 1.61
C ALA A 123 -12.32 -17.49 0.51
N ALA A 124 -11.88 -18.73 0.35
CA ALA A 124 -12.44 -19.66 -0.63
C ALA A 124 -13.94 -19.92 -0.39
N LYS A 125 -14.34 -20.08 0.90
CA LYS A 125 -15.74 -20.29 1.28
C LYS A 125 -16.60 -19.05 1.00
N GLU A 126 -16.13 -17.86 1.38
CA GLU A 126 -16.89 -16.61 1.21
C GLU A 126 -17.07 -16.24 -0.25
N LEU A 127 -16.03 -16.47 -1.06
CA LEU A 127 -16.06 -16.20 -2.49
C LEU A 127 -16.64 -17.36 -3.33
N ASN A 128 -17.10 -18.44 -2.70
CA ASN A 128 -17.64 -19.65 -3.37
C ASN A 128 -16.66 -20.29 -4.36
N PHE A 129 -15.35 -20.27 -4.05
CA PHE A 129 -14.33 -20.92 -4.86
C PHE A 129 -13.73 -22.14 -4.18
N ASN A 130 -13.16 -23.04 -5.01
CA ASN A 130 -12.32 -24.11 -4.49
C ASN A 130 -11.00 -23.51 -3.96
N LYS A 131 -10.55 -23.99 -2.79
CA LYS A 131 -9.31 -23.51 -2.14
C LYS A 131 -8.06 -23.64 -3.03
N ASN A 132 -7.94 -24.77 -3.77
CA ASN A 132 -6.80 -25.00 -4.66
C ASN A 132 -6.84 -24.05 -5.86
N TYR A 133 -8.04 -23.86 -6.44
CA TYR A 133 -8.23 -22.87 -7.51
C TYR A 133 -7.80 -21.47 -7.06
N LEU A 134 -8.30 -21.02 -5.90
CA LEU A 134 -7.98 -19.69 -5.36
C LEU A 134 -6.49 -19.53 -5.09
N SER A 135 -5.84 -20.56 -4.54
CA SER A 135 -4.40 -20.57 -4.30
C SER A 135 -3.59 -20.44 -5.59
N ASN A 136 -3.96 -21.16 -6.64
CA ASN A 136 -3.29 -21.12 -7.95
C ASN A 136 -3.52 -19.76 -8.62
N LEU A 137 -4.74 -19.25 -8.61
CA LEU A 137 -5.08 -17.95 -9.15
C LEU A 137 -4.24 -16.82 -8.55
N ILE A 138 -4.09 -16.81 -7.22
CA ILE A 138 -3.29 -15.81 -6.51
C ILE A 138 -1.83 -15.92 -6.93
N LYS A 139 -1.33 -17.14 -7.07
CA LYS A 139 0.05 -17.39 -7.48
C LYS A 139 0.32 -16.99 -8.93
N GLU A 140 -0.61 -17.23 -9.83
CA GLU A 140 -0.52 -16.86 -11.26
C GLU A 140 -0.61 -15.34 -11.45
N LYS A 141 -1.60 -14.70 -10.84
CA LYS A 141 -1.84 -13.25 -11.04
C LYS A 141 -0.97 -12.37 -10.17
N GLY A 142 -0.67 -12.80 -8.95
CA GLY A 142 0.06 -12.02 -7.96
C GLY A 142 1.55 -12.35 -7.85
N ASN A 143 2.01 -13.45 -8.43
CA ASN A 143 3.36 -14.02 -8.22
C ASN A 143 3.72 -14.26 -6.76
N VAL A 144 2.74 -14.33 -5.89
CA VAL A 144 2.89 -14.55 -4.44
C VAL A 144 1.86 -15.56 -3.95
N THR A 145 2.09 -16.16 -2.81
CA THR A 145 1.10 -17.00 -2.14
C THR A 145 0.08 -16.15 -1.39
N PHE A 146 -1.10 -16.70 -1.11
CA PHE A 146 -2.12 -16.05 -0.25
C PHE A 146 -1.53 -15.63 1.12
N THR A 147 -0.70 -16.49 1.72
CA THR A 147 -0.09 -16.21 3.02
C THR A 147 0.88 -15.02 2.94
N GLU A 148 1.67 -14.92 1.88
CA GLU A 148 2.56 -13.78 1.66
C GLU A 148 1.76 -12.50 1.46
N LEU A 149 0.73 -12.53 0.62
CA LEU A 149 -0.14 -11.38 0.38
C LEU A 149 -0.82 -10.88 1.66
N LEU A 150 -1.33 -11.82 2.46
CA LEU A 150 -1.95 -11.51 3.76
C LEU A 150 -0.93 -10.95 4.77
N ASN A 151 0.27 -11.55 4.84
CA ASN A 151 1.33 -11.06 5.72
C ASN A 151 1.80 -9.66 5.34
N GLN A 152 1.95 -9.36 4.06
CA GLN A 152 2.29 -8.02 3.58
C GLN A 152 1.28 -6.99 4.10
N LYS A 153 -0.01 -7.26 3.95
CA LYS A 153 -1.07 -6.37 4.47
C LYS A 153 -0.97 -6.19 5.98
N LYS A 154 -0.86 -7.30 6.74
CA LYS A 154 -0.73 -7.26 8.20
C LYS A 154 0.46 -6.43 8.67
N ILE A 155 1.63 -6.63 8.05
CA ILE A 155 2.87 -5.94 8.42
C ILE A 155 2.81 -4.46 8.07
N MET A 156 2.17 -4.11 6.95
CA MET A 156 1.94 -2.71 6.58
C MET A 156 1.05 -1.99 7.59
N ILE A 157 -0.07 -2.59 7.97
CA ILE A 157 -0.95 -2.03 9.02
C ILE A 157 -0.21 -1.93 10.36
N ALA A 158 0.63 -2.92 10.69
CA ALA A 158 1.46 -2.85 11.89
C ALA A 158 2.42 -1.66 11.89
N GLN A 159 3.07 -1.37 10.76
CA GLN A 159 3.94 -0.19 10.62
C GLN A 159 3.15 1.11 10.82
N LEU A 160 1.96 1.18 10.27
CA LEU A 160 1.06 2.30 10.46
C LEU A 160 0.74 2.52 11.93
N LEU A 161 0.27 1.47 12.63
CA LEU A 161 -0.06 1.53 14.05
C LEU A 161 1.15 1.89 14.93
N LEU A 162 2.35 1.43 14.56
CA LEU A 162 3.59 1.82 15.25
C LEU A 162 3.87 3.32 15.15
N LYS A 163 3.56 3.94 14.01
CA LYS A 163 3.79 5.37 13.77
C LYS A 163 2.66 6.25 14.27
N SER A 164 1.40 5.80 14.18
CA SER A 164 0.21 6.62 14.47
C SER A 164 -0.32 6.47 15.90
N THR A 165 0.07 5.41 16.61
CA THR A 165 -0.47 5.12 17.95
C THR A 165 0.63 4.91 19.00
N ASN A 166 0.22 4.93 20.27
CA ASN A 166 1.08 4.56 21.41
C ASN A 166 0.83 3.11 21.89
N PHE A 167 0.19 2.26 21.06
CA PHE A 167 -0.05 0.86 21.42
C PHE A 167 1.28 0.13 21.64
N SER A 168 1.32 -0.79 22.62
CA SER A 168 2.48 -1.67 22.76
C SER A 168 2.68 -2.51 21.50
N ILE A 169 3.93 -2.90 21.20
CA ILE A 169 4.23 -3.76 20.04
C ILE A 169 3.44 -5.08 20.13
N GLU A 170 3.25 -5.58 21.35
CA GLU A 170 2.43 -6.77 21.59
C GLU A 170 0.96 -6.56 21.23
N LYS A 171 0.39 -5.42 21.63
CA LYS A 171 -0.97 -5.05 21.26
C LYS A 171 -1.12 -4.92 19.74
N ILE A 172 -0.14 -4.30 19.07
CA ILE A 172 -0.14 -4.18 17.59
C ILE A 172 -0.08 -5.57 16.95
N CYS A 173 0.84 -6.43 17.40
CA CYS A 173 0.97 -7.81 16.94
C CYS A 173 -0.37 -8.56 16.98
N GLN A 174 -1.08 -8.47 18.10
CA GLN A 174 -2.41 -9.08 18.26
C GLN A 174 -3.46 -8.42 17.37
N THR A 175 -3.48 -7.08 17.30
CA THR A 175 -4.45 -6.32 16.51
C THR A 175 -4.37 -6.68 15.03
N VAL A 176 -3.16 -6.86 14.48
CA VAL A 176 -3.00 -7.25 13.07
C VAL A 176 -3.13 -8.77 12.85
N GLY A 177 -3.47 -9.54 13.87
CA GLY A 177 -3.80 -10.96 13.77
C GLY A 177 -2.58 -11.89 13.72
N TYR A 178 -1.49 -11.56 14.42
CA TYR A 178 -0.41 -12.50 14.71
C TYR A 178 -0.55 -13.09 16.11
N SER A 179 -0.57 -14.41 16.19
CA SER A 179 -0.53 -15.16 17.45
C SER A 179 0.90 -15.37 17.96
N ASN A 180 1.90 -15.36 17.06
CA ASN A 180 3.30 -15.59 17.38
C ASN A 180 4.12 -14.31 17.18
N LYS A 181 4.60 -13.75 18.29
CA LYS A 181 5.40 -12.52 18.31
C LYS A 181 6.74 -12.67 17.57
N THR A 182 7.41 -13.80 17.71
CA THR A 182 8.69 -14.05 17.02
C THR A 182 8.50 -14.07 15.52
N TYR A 183 7.44 -14.72 15.04
CA TYR A 183 7.10 -14.74 13.62
C TYR A 183 6.75 -13.34 13.11
N PHE A 184 5.99 -12.56 13.87
CA PHE A 184 5.70 -11.16 13.55
C PHE A 184 6.98 -10.33 13.40
N TYR A 185 7.92 -10.41 14.36
CA TYR A 185 9.19 -9.68 14.28
C TYR A 185 10.00 -10.06 13.04
N LYS A 186 10.07 -11.36 12.73
CA LYS A 186 10.74 -11.87 11.53
C LYS A 186 10.13 -11.30 10.24
N GLN A 187 8.78 -11.34 10.13
CA GLN A 187 8.09 -10.80 8.95
C GLN A 187 8.28 -9.30 8.82
N PHE A 188 8.19 -8.57 9.93
CA PHE A 188 8.39 -7.12 9.95
C PHE A 188 9.82 -6.74 9.53
N GLN A 189 10.82 -7.43 10.05
CA GLN A 189 12.21 -7.20 9.69
C GLN A 189 12.51 -7.57 8.23
N ASN A 190 11.93 -8.66 7.73
CA ASN A 190 12.07 -9.05 6.33
C ASN A 190 11.52 -7.99 5.37
N GLN A 191 10.41 -7.35 5.74
CA GLN A 191 9.75 -6.36 4.87
C GLN A 191 10.38 -4.97 4.95
N PHE A 192 10.82 -4.53 6.13
CA PHE A 192 11.30 -3.16 6.35
C PHE A 192 12.79 -3.05 6.68
N GLY A 193 13.52 -4.16 6.80
CA GLY A 193 14.93 -4.17 7.18
C GLY A 193 15.20 -3.70 8.62
N LYS A 194 14.16 -3.36 9.39
CA LYS A 194 14.22 -2.80 10.75
C LYS A 194 13.29 -3.55 11.69
N LEU A 195 13.62 -3.50 12.98
CA LEU A 195 12.73 -4.04 14.02
C LEU A 195 11.57 -3.07 14.31
N PRO A 196 10.39 -3.56 14.76
CA PRO A 196 9.26 -2.71 15.16
C PRO A 196 9.63 -1.64 16.19
N SER A 197 10.52 -1.95 17.14
CA SER A 197 11.01 -1.01 18.15
C SER A 197 11.84 0.13 17.55
N GLN A 198 12.65 -0.16 16.54
CA GLN A 198 13.45 0.85 15.86
C GLN A 198 12.60 1.85 15.07
N VAL A 199 11.50 1.37 14.46
CA VAL A 199 10.55 2.22 13.73
C VAL A 199 9.82 3.16 14.69
N ARG A 200 9.50 2.71 15.91
CA ARG A 200 8.86 3.53 16.93
C ARG A 200 9.76 4.66 17.44
N ASN A 201 11.03 4.34 17.73
CA ASN A 201 11.97 5.30 18.31
C ASN A 201 12.32 6.46 17.34
N THR A 202 12.12 6.27 16.04
CA THR A 202 12.26 7.36 15.05
C THR A 202 11.21 8.46 15.21
N LYS A 203 10.10 8.19 15.94
CA LYS A 203 9.04 9.18 16.22
C LYS A 203 9.41 10.13 17.38
N GLU A 204 10.32 9.73 18.28
CA GLU A 204 10.71 10.53 19.46
C GLU A 204 11.82 11.56 19.11
N LEU A 205 12.38 11.53 17.91
CA LEU A 205 13.48 12.37 17.46
C LEU A 205 13.09 13.38 16.36
N SER A 206 11.82 13.49 16.02
CA SER A 206 11.25 14.44 15.06
C SER A 206 10.14 15.28 15.72
#